data_d595345f10cfd7b0ac59011ad10fbb1c
#
_entry.id   d595345f10cfd7b0ac59011ad10fbb1c
#
_cell.length_a   1.000
_cell.length_b   1.000
_cell.length_c   1.000
_cell.angle_alpha   90.00
_cell.angle_beta   90.00
_cell.angle_gamma   90.00
#
_symmetry.space_group_name_H-M   'P 1'
#
loop_
_entity.id
_entity.type
_entity.pdbx_description
1 polymer ?
#
loop_
_entity_poly.entity_id
_entity_poly.type
_entity_poly.pdbx_seq_one_letter_code
_entity_poly.pdbx_strand_id
1 'polypeptide(L)'
;MKKIISIILFISICLSFTGCRNNDSNVSYNTDDETDVRTTEADTSYEEKITEQSAKSEISEFGKNTGTDKTLTGLEPLELIDFTVNDPENKNGLSTEKIAHAYGVAKDETPNDISVNSQKHFEDGNFRALTLDNKSEEKVVYLTFDVGYDNGYTGMILDTLKEKNVPAAFFCTVDEMKSDPESIVRMINEGHIVGNHTENHPSMDELSRTEMMQEIKAFDDYIRTNFGYSSPYFRFPKGEYSDCALDLVGSLGYTSVFWSLAYADWDINNQKGAQYAHNTVISRIHPGAVILLHAVSSDNANALGDIIDTARDMGYEFRSLEDYKA
;
A
#
# COMPACT_ATOMS: atom_id res chain seq x y z
N MET A 1 -33.25 -50.06 -21.02
CA MET A 1 -34.44 -50.14 -20.14
C MET A 1 -34.41 -48.90 -19.20
N LYS A 2 -35.47 -48.14 -19.29
CA LYS A 2 -35.96 -47.04 -18.45
C LYS A 2 -34.97 -45.98 -17.94
N LYS A 3 -34.99 -44.83 -18.64
CA LYS A 3 -34.56 -43.50 -18.18
C LYS A 3 -35.55 -42.99 -17.12
N ILE A 4 -35.04 -42.44 -16.02
CA ILE A 4 -35.84 -41.65 -15.09
C ILE A 4 -35.29 -40.22 -15.16
N ILE A 5 -36.14 -39.32 -15.65
CA ILE A 5 -35.92 -37.86 -15.70
C ILE A 5 -36.53 -37.31 -14.41
N SER A 6 -35.73 -36.63 -13.59
CA SER A 6 -36.26 -35.87 -12.44
C SER A 6 -36.26 -34.39 -12.79
N ILE A 7 -37.47 -33.88 -12.90
CA ILE A 7 -37.76 -32.44 -13.07
C ILE A 7 -37.84 -31.83 -11.67
N ILE A 8 -36.99 -30.86 -11.36
CA ILE A 8 -37.10 -30.04 -10.16
C ILE A 8 -37.74 -28.71 -10.55
N LEU A 9 -38.90 -28.47 -9.97
CA LEU A 9 -39.77 -27.32 -10.16
C LEU A 9 -39.32 -26.19 -9.20
N PHE A 10 -38.95 -25.03 -9.76
CA PHE A 10 -38.71 -23.81 -8.98
C PHE A 10 -40.06 -23.14 -8.67
N ILE A 11 -40.36 -23.00 -7.39
CA ILE A 11 -41.49 -22.21 -6.92
C ILE A 11 -40.93 -20.86 -6.40
N SER A 12 -41.28 -19.81 -7.11
CA SER A 12 -41.02 -18.41 -6.72
C SER A 12 -42.17 -17.96 -5.81
N ILE A 13 -41.85 -17.54 -4.59
CA ILE A 13 -42.83 -16.93 -3.68
C ILE A 13 -42.51 -15.45 -3.59
N CYS A 14 -43.32 -14.62 -4.22
CA CYS A 14 -43.41 -13.17 -3.97
C CYS A 14 -44.26 -12.95 -2.72
N LEU A 15 -43.74 -12.28 -1.73
CA LEU A 15 -44.50 -11.70 -0.61
C LEU A 15 -44.40 -10.18 -0.64
N SER A 16 -45.51 -9.59 -1.05
CA SER A 16 -45.80 -8.17 -0.94
C SER A 16 -46.30 -7.88 0.49
N PHE A 17 -45.74 -6.89 1.16
CA PHE A 17 -46.39 -6.27 2.33
C PHE A 17 -46.59 -4.79 2.10
N THR A 18 -47.86 -4.42 2.04
CA THR A 18 -48.41 -3.08 2.06
C THR A 18 -48.63 -2.60 3.50
N GLY A 19 -48.18 -1.42 3.78
CA GLY A 19 -48.70 -0.32 4.56
C GLY A 19 -49.33 -0.49 5.96
N CYS A 20 -48.91 0.40 6.84
CA CYS A 20 -49.87 1.21 7.62
C CYS A 20 -49.13 2.40 8.30
N ARG A 21 -49.71 3.60 8.12
CA ARG A 21 -49.46 4.85 8.87
C ARG A 21 -50.03 4.76 10.26
N ASN A 22 -49.44 5.52 11.22
CA ASN A 22 -50.06 6.42 12.21
C ASN A 22 -48.91 7.03 13.01
N ASN A 23 -48.77 8.32 13.02
CA ASN A 23 -49.40 9.47 13.67
C ASN A 23 -48.87 9.76 15.10
N ASP A 24 -48.30 10.97 15.17
CA ASP A 24 -48.38 11.99 16.27
C ASP A 24 -47.76 11.74 17.64
N SER A 25 -46.77 12.58 17.94
CA SER A 25 -46.93 13.50 19.08
C SER A 25 -45.86 14.62 19.03
N ASN A 26 -46.37 15.85 18.90
CA ASN A 26 -45.71 17.12 19.14
C ASN A 26 -45.22 17.24 20.60
N VAL A 27 -44.02 17.75 20.79
CA VAL A 27 -43.68 18.58 21.97
C VAL A 27 -42.89 19.77 21.48
N SER A 28 -43.53 20.93 21.58
CA SER A 28 -42.96 22.27 21.43
C SER A 28 -42.29 22.71 22.71
N TYR A 29 -41.10 23.31 22.64
CA TYR A 29 -40.64 24.30 23.62
C TYR A 29 -40.07 25.50 22.85
N ASN A 30 -40.79 26.62 23.03
CA ASN A 30 -40.28 27.97 22.82
C ASN A 30 -39.35 28.32 23.97
N THR A 31 -38.25 29.01 23.68
CA THR A 31 -37.92 30.28 24.35
C THR A 31 -36.82 31.01 23.60
N ASP A 32 -37.12 32.26 23.33
CA ASP A 32 -36.30 33.32 22.80
C ASP A 32 -35.03 33.51 23.62
N ASP A 33 -33.90 33.77 22.95
CA ASP A 33 -32.99 34.84 23.36
C ASP A 33 -32.14 35.28 22.18
N GLU A 34 -32.36 36.52 21.73
CA GLU A 34 -31.55 37.25 20.75
C GLU A 34 -30.27 37.72 21.43
N THR A 35 -29.12 37.29 20.93
CA THR A 35 -27.90 38.09 21.05
C THR A 35 -27.19 38.19 19.71
N ASP A 36 -27.31 39.40 19.19
CA ASP A 36 -26.60 39.97 18.03
C ASP A 36 -25.09 39.79 18.17
N VAL A 37 -24.46 38.96 17.36
CA VAL A 37 -23.02 38.95 17.17
C VAL A 37 -22.76 39.18 15.68
N ARG A 38 -22.43 40.43 15.36
CA ARG A 38 -21.83 40.83 14.10
C ARG A 38 -20.60 40.00 13.82
N THR A 39 -20.71 39.06 12.89
CA THR A 39 -19.56 38.46 12.22
C THR A 39 -19.06 39.43 11.16
N THR A 40 -17.88 39.99 11.41
CA THR A 40 -17.11 40.66 10.37
C THR A 40 -16.56 39.59 9.43
N GLU A 41 -17.08 39.55 8.21
CA GLU A 41 -16.40 38.92 7.10
C GLU A 41 -15.10 39.67 6.82
N ALA A 42 -13.97 39.07 7.13
CA ALA A 42 -12.66 39.56 6.73
C ALA A 42 -11.76 38.36 6.40
N ASP A 43 -11.47 38.26 5.11
CA ASP A 43 -10.15 37.89 4.57
C ASP A 43 -9.70 36.43 4.65
N THR A 44 -10.49 35.48 4.11
CA THR A 44 -10.01 34.14 3.76
C THR A 44 -9.49 34.03 2.31
N SER A 45 -9.56 35.09 1.51
CA SER A 45 -9.17 35.03 0.10
C SER A 45 -7.68 35.32 -0.19
N TYR A 46 -6.90 35.73 0.81
CA TYR A 46 -5.50 36.09 0.63
C TYR A 46 -4.53 34.94 0.95
N GLU A 47 -4.85 34.06 1.87
CA GLU A 47 -3.97 32.92 2.25
C GLU A 47 -4.06 31.75 1.23
N GLU A 48 -5.22 31.46 0.67
CA GLU A 48 -5.35 30.42 -0.36
C GLU A 48 -4.58 30.75 -1.67
N LYS A 49 -4.49 32.03 -2.05
CA LYS A 49 -3.74 32.42 -3.25
C LYS A 49 -2.22 32.39 -3.08
N ILE A 50 -1.72 32.57 -1.85
CA ILE A 50 -0.27 32.55 -1.58
C ILE A 50 0.22 31.10 -1.54
N THR A 51 -0.55 30.17 -0.98
CA THR A 51 -0.21 28.75 -0.95
C THR A 51 -0.24 28.09 -2.33
N GLU A 52 -1.25 28.36 -3.16
CA GLU A 52 -1.31 27.83 -4.53
C GLU A 52 -0.20 28.39 -5.46
N GLN A 53 0.21 29.62 -5.27
CA GLN A 53 1.23 30.25 -6.10
C GLN A 53 2.66 29.89 -5.67
N SER A 54 2.90 29.64 -4.38
CA SER A 54 4.16 29.07 -3.86
C SER A 54 4.33 27.62 -4.28
N ALA A 55 3.30 26.80 -4.09
CA ALA A 55 3.35 25.38 -4.48
C ALA A 55 3.56 25.20 -5.99
N LYS A 56 2.90 26.01 -6.85
CA LYS A 56 3.09 25.96 -8.31
C LYS A 56 4.45 26.48 -8.77
N SER A 57 5.10 27.38 -8.03
CA SER A 57 6.46 27.86 -8.37
C SER A 57 7.54 26.86 -7.99
N GLU A 58 7.39 26.16 -6.88
CA GLU A 58 8.35 25.15 -6.43
C GLU A 58 8.27 23.87 -7.28
N ILE A 59 7.07 23.38 -7.62
CA ILE A 59 6.89 22.23 -8.53
C ILE A 59 7.47 22.51 -9.93
N SER A 60 7.48 23.77 -10.39
CA SER A 60 8.07 24.12 -11.69
C SER A 60 9.60 24.12 -11.68
N GLU A 61 10.25 24.21 -10.52
CA GLU A 61 11.71 24.15 -10.39
C GLU A 61 12.22 22.72 -10.17
N PHE A 62 11.47 21.86 -9.48
CA PHE A 62 11.82 20.45 -9.31
C PHE A 62 11.86 19.65 -10.62
N GLY A 63 11.07 20.02 -11.61
CA GLY A 63 11.06 19.39 -12.95
C GLY A 63 12.11 19.94 -13.93
N LYS A 64 12.92 20.92 -13.55
CA LYS A 64 13.99 21.47 -14.37
C LYS A 64 15.32 20.87 -13.95
N ASN A 65 15.85 19.99 -14.79
CA ASN A 65 17.24 19.55 -14.71
C ASN A 65 18.15 20.79 -14.61
N THR A 66 18.60 21.12 -13.38
CA THR A 66 19.39 22.32 -13.09
C THR A 66 20.84 22.18 -13.47
N GLY A 67 21.23 21.13 -14.24
CA GLY A 67 22.59 20.95 -14.74
C GLY A 67 23.63 20.72 -13.65
N THR A 68 23.22 20.30 -12.44
CA THR A 68 24.09 19.75 -11.42
C THR A 68 24.21 18.23 -11.64
N ASP A 69 25.41 17.71 -11.55
CA ASP A 69 25.68 16.28 -11.74
C ASP A 69 25.08 15.40 -10.61
N LYS A 70 24.27 15.97 -9.69
CA LYS A 70 23.73 15.31 -8.53
C LYS A 70 22.20 15.14 -8.61
N THR A 71 21.72 14.05 -8.02
CA THR A 71 20.30 13.72 -7.90
C THR A 71 19.61 14.56 -6.82
N LEU A 72 18.28 14.37 -6.68
CA LEU A 72 17.46 15.05 -5.66
C LEU A 72 17.88 14.68 -4.23
N THR A 73 18.41 13.49 -3.99
CA THR A 73 18.97 13.06 -2.70
C THR A 73 20.38 13.62 -2.43
N GLY A 74 21.03 14.19 -3.45
CA GLY A 74 22.43 14.60 -3.41
C GLY A 74 23.43 13.46 -3.67
N LEU A 75 22.95 12.26 -3.96
CA LEU A 75 23.76 11.13 -4.39
C LEU A 75 24.09 11.26 -5.90
N GLU A 76 25.08 10.51 -6.37
CA GLU A 76 25.33 10.40 -7.82
C GLU A 76 24.24 9.54 -8.48
N PRO A 77 23.81 9.87 -9.71
CA PRO A 77 22.93 8.97 -10.49
C PRO A 77 23.54 7.58 -10.63
N LEU A 78 22.71 6.55 -10.56
CA LEU A 78 23.16 5.19 -10.82
C LEU A 78 23.09 4.85 -12.31
N GLU A 79 23.96 3.95 -12.75
CA GLU A 79 23.88 3.40 -14.12
C GLU A 79 22.55 2.69 -14.34
N LEU A 80 21.96 2.90 -15.52
CA LEU A 80 20.72 2.22 -15.90
C LEU A 80 20.99 0.75 -16.19
N ILE A 81 20.02 -0.10 -15.88
CA ILE A 81 20.10 -1.54 -16.12
C ILE A 81 19.32 -1.88 -17.39
N ASP A 82 19.98 -2.56 -18.33
CA ASP A 82 19.30 -3.19 -19.45
C ASP A 82 18.75 -4.54 -19.03
N PHE A 83 17.48 -4.57 -18.63
CA PHE A 83 16.80 -5.81 -18.30
C PHE A 83 16.58 -6.66 -19.55
N THR A 84 16.88 -7.94 -19.42
CA THR A 84 16.60 -8.93 -20.46
C THR A 84 15.47 -9.84 -20.02
N VAL A 85 14.40 -9.90 -20.81
CA VAL A 85 13.30 -10.82 -20.55
C VAL A 85 13.69 -12.21 -21.03
N ASN A 86 13.91 -13.11 -20.07
CA ASN A 86 14.06 -14.52 -20.36
C ASN A 86 12.68 -15.09 -20.73
N ASP A 87 12.61 -15.89 -21.80
CA ASP A 87 11.37 -16.53 -22.27
C ASP A 87 10.19 -15.54 -22.46
N PRO A 88 10.32 -14.53 -23.34
CA PRO A 88 9.29 -13.50 -23.51
C PRO A 88 7.92 -14.03 -23.97
N GLU A 89 7.88 -15.21 -24.55
CA GLU A 89 6.68 -15.88 -25.04
C GLU A 89 6.14 -16.92 -24.06
N ASN A 90 6.69 -17.02 -22.84
CA ASN A 90 6.32 -18.01 -21.83
C ASN A 90 6.28 -19.46 -22.37
N LYS A 91 7.30 -19.84 -23.12
CA LYS A 91 7.43 -21.20 -23.71
C LYS A 91 7.58 -22.29 -22.65
N ASN A 92 8.06 -21.91 -21.45
CA ASN A 92 8.13 -22.80 -20.30
C ASN A 92 6.75 -23.17 -19.73
N GLY A 93 5.68 -22.48 -20.16
CA GLY A 93 4.30 -22.82 -19.84
C GLY A 93 3.93 -22.53 -18.38
N LEU A 94 4.54 -21.52 -17.76
CA LEU A 94 4.13 -21.07 -16.43
C LEU A 94 2.69 -20.54 -16.46
N SER A 95 1.94 -20.77 -15.40
CA SER A 95 0.56 -20.30 -15.30
C SER A 95 0.47 -18.79 -15.43
N THR A 96 -0.43 -18.34 -16.29
CA THR A 96 -0.82 -16.92 -16.44
C THR A 96 -2.16 -16.65 -15.75
N GLU A 97 -2.72 -17.66 -15.07
CA GLU A 97 -3.96 -17.50 -14.32
C GLU A 97 -3.76 -16.51 -13.17
N LYS A 98 -4.67 -15.53 -13.09
CA LYS A 98 -4.67 -14.53 -12.04
C LYS A 98 -4.85 -15.16 -10.67
N ILE A 99 -3.95 -14.83 -9.77
CA ILE A 99 -4.07 -15.05 -8.34
C ILE A 99 -4.17 -13.68 -7.67
N ALA A 100 -5.22 -13.46 -6.89
CA ALA A 100 -5.37 -12.25 -6.09
C ALA A 100 -4.98 -12.57 -4.64
N HIS A 101 -3.89 -11.98 -4.18
CA HIS A 101 -3.46 -12.11 -2.78
C HIS A 101 -4.36 -11.26 -1.91
N ALA A 102 -5.31 -11.90 -1.24
CA ALA A 102 -6.19 -11.24 -0.30
C ALA A 102 -5.52 -11.07 1.08
N TYR A 103 -6.17 -10.34 1.97
CA TYR A 103 -5.77 -10.31 3.37
C TYR A 103 -6.69 -11.23 4.19
N GLY A 104 -6.08 -12.15 4.92
CA GLY A 104 -6.75 -12.94 5.93
C GLY A 104 -6.75 -12.23 7.29
N VAL A 105 -7.43 -12.83 8.26
CA VAL A 105 -7.42 -12.35 9.63
C VAL A 105 -6.62 -13.31 10.48
N ALA A 106 -5.43 -12.88 10.89
CA ALA A 106 -4.63 -13.57 11.91
C ALA A 106 -5.32 -13.49 13.28
N LYS A 107 -5.13 -14.51 14.12
CA LYS A 107 -5.73 -14.59 15.46
C LYS A 107 -4.75 -15.20 16.43
N ASP A 108 -4.77 -14.71 17.65
CA ASP A 108 -3.96 -15.25 18.74
C ASP A 108 -2.47 -15.39 18.36
N GLU A 109 -1.95 -14.33 17.74
CA GLU A 109 -0.57 -14.27 17.20
C GLU A 109 -0.24 -15.36 16.17
N THR A 110 -1.25 -15.97 15.54
CA THR A 110 -1.07 -17.01 14.50
C THR A 110 -1.39 -16.42 13.13
N PRO A 111 -0.49 -16.58 12.13
CA PRO A 111 -0.73 -16.11 10.77
C PRO A 111 -2.01 -16.73 10.17
N ASN A 112 -2.64 -16.01 9.27
CA ASN A 112 -3.81 -16.53 8.55
C ASN A 112 -3.41 -17.53 7.45
N ASP A 113 -4.31 -18.46 7.14
CA ASP A 113 -4.06 -19.55 6.18
C ASP A 113 -3.76 -19.03 4.75
N ILE A 114 -4.29 -17.87 4.35
CA ILE A 114 -4.04 -17.29 3.02
C ILE A 114 -2.56 -17.00 2.87
N SER A 115 -1.97 -16.29 3.83
CA SER A 115 -0.56 -15.91 3.79
C SER A 115 0.36 -17.12 3.93
N VAL A 116 0.01 -18.08 4.80
CA VAL A 116 0.78 -19.33 4.96
C VAL A 116 0.78 -20.15 3.67
N ASN A 117 -0.37 -20.30 3.03
CA ASN A 117 -0.49 -21.04 1.77
C ASN A 117 0.23 -20.34 0.62
N SER A 118 0.16 -18.99 0.54
CA SER A 118 0.90 -18.22 -0.46
C SER A 118 2.41 -18.36 -0.24
N GLN A 119 2.90 -18.27 1.01
CA GLN A 119 4.31 -18.45 1.33
C GLN A 119 4.79 -19.85 0.89
N LYS A 120 3.99 -20.87 1.21
CA LYS A 120 4.30 -22.23 0.77
C LYS A 120 4.32 -22.36 -0.75
N HIS A 121 3.39 -21.74 -1.47
CA HIS A 121 3.36 -21.73 -2.92
C HIS A 121 4.64 -21.09 -3.51
N PHE A 122 5.10 -20.00 -2.93
CA PHE A 122 6.34 -19.35 -3.35
C PHE A 122 7.57 -20.22 -3.13
N GLU A 123 7.63 -20.88 -1.98
CA GLU A 123 8.72 -21.81 -1.64
C GLU A 123 8.71 -23.05 -2.55
N ASP A 124 7.55 -23.68 -2.73
CA ASP A 124 7.40 -24.86 -3.61
C ASP A 124 7.74 -24.54 -5.07
N GLY A 125 7.39 -23.33 -5.54
CA GLY A 125 7.68 -22.84 -6.89
C GLY A 125 9.08 -22.24 -7.06
N ASN A 126 9.87 -22.15 -5.98
CA ASN A 126 11.16 -21.46 -5.95
C ASN A 126 11.09 -20.01 -6.47
N PHE A 127 9.98 -19.31 -6.18
CA PHE A 127 9.79 -17.92 -6.51
C PHE A 127 10.46 -17.00 -5.47
N ARG A 128 11.09 -15.94 -5.92
CA ARG A 128 11.63 -14.89 -5.04
C ARG A 128 10.50 -14.00 -4.54
N ALA A 129 9.75 -14.51 -3.57
CA ALA A 129 8.58 -13.83 -3.01
C ALA A 129 8.38 -14.17 -1.54
N LEU A 130 7.78 -13.23 -0.80
CA LEU A 130 7.43 -13.44 0.61
C LEU A 130 6.09 -12.80 0.95
N THR A 131 5.36 -13.44 1.88
CA THR A 131 4.16 -12.89 2.54
C THR A 131 4.38 -12.68 4.03
N LEU A 132 5.24 -13.49 4.64
CA LEU A 132 5.58 -13.46 6.05
C LEU A 132 6.95 -14.11 6.26
N ASP A 133 7.62 -13.75 7.34
CA ASP A 133 8.84 -14.44 7.78
C ASP A 133 8.44 -15.63 8.65
N ASN A 134 8.42 -16.82 8.02
CA ASN A 134 8.15 -18.09 8.70
C ASN A 134 9.40 -18.78 9.26
N LYS A 135 10.56 -18.12 9.17
CA LYS A 135 11.86 -18.67 9.59
C LYS A 135 12.34 -18.10 10.91
N SER A 136 11.90 -16.87 11.24
CA SER A 136 12.25 -16.25 12.52
C SER A 136 11.43 -16.85 13.66
N GLU A 137 12.11 -17.25 14.73
CA GLU A 137 11.48 -17.64 16.00
C GLU A 137 11.21 -16.42 16.91
N GLU A 138 11.67 -15.24 16.51
CA GLU A 138 11.54 -13.99 17.25
C GLU A 138 10.23 -13.27 16.88
N LYS A 139 9.72 -12.44 17.79
CA LYS A 139 8.59 -11.54 17.52
C LYS A 139 9.03 -10.36 16.66
N VAL A 140 9.36 -10.62 15.41
CA VAL A 140 9.72 -9.57 14.43
C VAL A 140 8.54 -9.24 13.54
N VAL A 141 8.47 -7.98 13.09
CA VAL A 141 7.49 -7.52 12.10
C VAL A 141 8.15 -6.56 11.11
N TYR A 142 7.65 -6.55 9.90
CA TYR A 142 8.12 -5.72 8.80
C TYR A 142 7.01 -4.76 8.40
N LEU A 143 7.23 -3.47 8.60
CA LEU A 143 6.24 -2.44 8.29
C LEU A 143 6.40 -1.98 6.84
N THR A 144 5.32 -2.03 6.08
CA THR A 144 5.34 -1.65 4.67
C THR A 144 4.15 -0.77 4.32
N PHE A 145 4.36 0.15 3.38
CA PHE A 145 3.35 1.07 2.88
C PHE A 145 3.28 1.01 1.36
N ASP A 146 2.06 1.02 0.82
CA ASP A 146 1.84 1.31 -0.59
C ASP A 146 1.53 2.80 -0.76
N VAL A 147 2.22 3.43 -1.72
CA VAL A 147 2.18 4.86 -1.94
C VAL A 147 1.95 5.10 -3.44
N GLY A 148 0.69 5.17 -3.82
CA GLY A 148 0.28 5.38 -5.21
C GLY A 148 -0.09 6.85 -5.51
N TYR A 149 -0.40 7.64 -4.48
CA TYR A 149 -0.59 9.09 -4.53
C TYR A 149 -0.52 9.65 -3.09
N ASP A 150 -0.11 10.92 -2.96
CA ASP A 150 -0.13 11.59 -1.66
C ASP A 150 -1.53 12.13 -1.33
N ASN A 151 -1.91 12.00 -0.06
CA ASN A 151 -3.12 12.58 0.52
C ASN A 151 -2.79 13.45 1.75
N GLY A 152 -1.55 13.95 1.81
CA GLY A 152 -1.06 14.83 2.87
C GLY A 152 -0.63 14.11 4.16
N TYR A 153 -0.55 12.79 4.18
CA TYR A 153 -0.22 12.02 5.39
C TYR A 153 1.17 11.38 5.35
N THR A 154 1.82 11.29 4.19
CA THR A 154 3.15 10.69 4.03
C THR A 154 4.18 11.35 4.94
N GLY A 155 4.18 12.67 5.02
CA GLY A 155 5.05 13.42 5.92
C GLY A 155 4.86 13.06 7.39
N MET A 156 3.61 12.95 7.87
CA MET A 156 3.29 12.53 9.26
C MET A 156 3.77 11.12 9.57
N ILE A 157 3.61 10.20 8.62
CA ILE A 157 4.08 8.81 8.76
C ILE A 157 5.60 8.81 8.92
N LEU A 158 6.32 9.52 8.06
CA LEU A 158 7.78 9.63 8.13
C LEU A 158 8.24 10.27 9.45
N ASP A 159 7.57 11.32 9.92
CA ASP A 159 7.88 11.96 11.20
C ASP A 159 7.73 10.96 12.37
N THR A 160 6.66 10.17 12.37
CA THR A 160 6.41 9.14 13.39
C THR A 160 7.46 8.03 13.33
N LEU A 161 7.79 7.53 12.13
CA LEU A 161 8.81 6.49 11.96
C LEU A 161 10.18 6.96 12.45
N LYS A 162 10.53 8.21 12.14
CA LYS A 162 11.77 8.83 12.61
C LYS A 162 11.80 8.99 14.12
N GLU A 163 10.72 9.52 14.73
CA GLU A 163 10.60 9.68 16.18
C GLU A 163 10.73 8.34 16.90
N LYS A 164 10.08 7.32 16.36
CA LYS A 164 10.07 5.96 16.93
C LYS A 164 11.29 5.14 16.55
N ASN A 165 12.15 5.60 15.64
CA ASN A 165 13.28 4.86 15.09
C ASN A 165 12.84 3.49 14.55
N VAL A 166 11.88 3.48 13.61
CA VAL A 166 11.32 2.28 12.98
C VAL A 166 11.63 2.30 11.49
N PRO A 167 12.32 1.27 10.96
CA PRO A 167 12.49 1.12 9.53
C PRO A 167 11.18 0.68 8.87
N ALA A 168 10.97 1.11 7.62
CA ALA A 168 9.83 0.70 6.82
C ALA A 168 10.21 0.55 5.34
N ALA A 169 9.37 -0.13 4.56
CA ALA A 169 9.47 -0.15 3.12
C ALA A 169 8.25 0.54 2.49
N PHE A 170 8.51 1.44 1.54
CA PHE A 170 7.50 2.17 0.80
C PHE A 170 7.52 1.71 -0.65
N PHE A 171 6.44 1.09 -1.12
CA PHE A 171 6.29 0.68 -2.50
C PHE A 171 5.61 1.81 -3.26
N CYS A 172 6.40 2.54 -4.06
CA CYS A 172 5.97 3.75 -4.74
C CYS A 172 5.76 3.51 -6.23
N THR A 173 4.83 4.26 -6.84
CA THR A 173 4.71 4.36 -8.29
C THR A 173 5.61 5.48 -8.84
N VAL A 174 5.84 5.50 -10.15
CA VAL A 174 6.57 6.62 -10.79
C VAL A 174 5.81 7.92 -10.65
N ASP A 175 4.48 7.87 -10.73
CA ASP A 175 3.66 9.08 -10.60
C ASP A 175 3.77 9.68 -9.21
N GLU A 176 3.85 8.85 -8.16
CA GLU A 176 4.10 9.35 -6.81
C GLU A 176 5.48 9.98 -6.68
N MET A 177 6.53 9.33 -7.22
CA MET A 177 7.88 9.89 -7.19
C MET A 177 7.99 11.26 -7.90
N LYS A 178 7.11 11.50 -8.89
CA LYS A 178 7.03 12.79 -9.59
C LYS A 178 6.23 13.83 -8.82
N SER A 179 5.15 13.41 -8.15
CA SER A 179 4.23 14.32 -7.47
C SER A 179 4.72 14.77 -6.10
N ASP A 180 5.40 13.89 -5.35
CA ASP A 180 5.99 14.19 -4.04
C ASP A 180 7.44 13.70 -3.94
N PRO A 181 8.36 14.30 -4.69
CA PRO A 181 9.77 13.94 -4.66
C PRO A 181 10.43 14.21 -3.29
N GLU A 182 9.90 15.14 -2.50
CA GLU A 182 10.43 15.46 -1.18
C GLU A 182 10.25 14.31 -0.20
N SER A 183 9.09 13.67 -0.19
CA SER A 183 8.86 12.48 0.62
C SER A 183 9.74 11.32 0.19
N ILE A 184 9.99 11.13 -1.10
CA ILE A 184 10.91 10.10 -1.58
C ILE A 184 12.35 10.37 -1.11
N VAL A 185 12.80 11.63 -1.18
CA VAL A 185 14.11 12.04 -0.64
C VAL A 185 14.19 11.74 0.85
N ARG A 186 13.13 12.03 1.62
CA ARG A 186 13.07 11.72 3.05
C ARG A 186 13.14 10.21 3.30
N MET A 187 12.34 9.43 2.60
CA MET A 187 12.34 7.95 2.72
C MET A 187 13.75 7.39 2.60
N ILE A 188 14.47 7.79 1.53
CA ILE A 188 15.83 7.32 1.26
C ILE A 188 16.81 7.81 2.33
N ASN A 189 16.81 9.11 2.65
CA ASN A 189 17.78 9.71 3.56
C ASN A 189 17.54 9.34 5.03
N GLU A 190 16.32 8.96 5.39
CA GLU A 190 15.95 8.48 6.73
C GLU A 190 16.13 6.95 6.87
N GLY A 191 16.62 6.27 5.80
CA GLY A 191 17.01 4.86 5.85
C GLY A 191 15.86 3.87 5.61
N HIS A 192 14.79 4.33 5.01
CA HIS A 192 13.69 3.48 4.57
C HIS A 192 13.97 2.88 3.18
N ILE A 193 13.33 1.76 2.88
CA ILE A 193 13.37 1.16 1.56
C ILE A 193 12.32 1.84 0.66
N VAL A 194 12.72 2.26 -0.53
CA VAL A 194 11.80 2.65 -1.60
C VAL A 194 11.75 1.52 -2.62
N GLY A 195 10.68 0.74 -2.59
CA GLY A 195 10.46 -0.42 -3.45
C GLY A 195 9.67 -0.07 -4.69
N ASN A 196 9.82 -0.91 -5.71
CA ASN A 196 9.18 -0.77 -7.01
C ASN A 196 7.71 -1.20 -6.95
N HIS A 197 6.79 -0.29 -7.30
CA HIS A 197 5.35 -0.56 -7.42
C HIS A 197 4.83 -0.27 -8.83
N THR A 198 5.70 -0.44 -9.84
CA THR A 198 5.49 -0.20 -11.27
C THR A 198 5.43 1.29 -11.66
N GLU A 199 5.36 1.54 -12.96
CA GLU A 199 5.13 2.89 -13.50
C GLU A 199 3.68 3.33 -13.29
N ASN A 200 2.72 2.53 -13.80
CA ASN A 200 1.32 2.93 -13.98
C ASN A 200 0.32 2.13 -13.14
N HIS A 201 0.77 1.29 -12.22
CA HIS A 201 -0.06 0.45 -11.34
C HIS A 201 -1.04 -0.48 -12.08
N PRO A 202 -0.64 -1.20 -13.16
CA PRO A 202 -1.50 -2.09 -13.90
C PRO A 202 -1.77 -3.41 -13.17
N SER A 203 -2.77 -4.17 -13.61
CA SER A 203 -2.88 -5.61 -13.27
C SER A 203 -1.81 -6.37 -14.07
N MET A 204 -0.75 -6.80 -13.39
CA MET A 204 0.43 -7.39 -14.04
C MET A 204 0.13 -8.72 -14.75
N ASP A 205 -0.86 -9.46 -14.28
CA ASP A 205 -1.31 -10.73 -14.90
C ASP A 205 -1.97 -10.54 -16.27
N GLU A 206 -2.41 -9.31 -16.60
CA GLU A 206 -2.99 -8.96 -17.90
C GLU A 206 -1.95 -8.57 -18.95
N LEU A 207 -0.67 -8.42 -18.55
CA LEU A 207 0.43 -7.97 -19.38
C LEU A 207 1.26 -9.14 -19.92
N SER A 208 1.86 -8.96 -21.09
CA SER A 208 2.94 -9.83 -21.55
C SER A 208 4.19 -9.65 -20.68
N ARG A 209 5.09 -10.64 -20.66
CA ARG A 209 6.36 -10.56 -19.92
C ARG A 209 7.20 -9.34 -20.32
N THR A 210 7.13 -8.92 -21.59
CA THR A 210 7.84 -7.72 -22.08
C THR A 210 7.21 -6.44 -21.52
N GLU A 211 5.88 -6.35 -21.50
CA GLU A 211 5.16 -5.19 -20.93
C GLU A 211 5.37 -5.11 -19.42
N MET A 212 5.29 -6.23 -18.69
CA MET A 212 5.63 -6.26 -17.26
C MET A 212 7.05 -5.74 -16.99
N MET A 213 8.04 -6.17 -17.79
CA MET A 213 9.41 -5.68 -17.66
C MET A 213 9.50 -4.18 -17.91
N GLN A 214 8.73 -3.64 -18.87
CA GLN A 214 8.72 -2.20 -19.15
C GLN A 214 8.18 -1.39 -17.97
N GLU A 215 7.12 -1.84 -17.33
CA GLU A 215 6.56 -1.24 -16.10
C GLU A 215 7.58 -1.20 -14.96
N ILE A 216 8.31 -2.31 -14.76
CA ILE A 216 9.35 -2.42 -13.73
C ILE A 216 10.55 -1.54 -14.06
N LYS A 217 10.98 -1.55 -15.33
CA LYS A 217 12.13 -0.78 -15.80
C LYS A 217 11.91 0.71 -15.72
N ALA A 218 10.72 1.18 -16.07
CA ALA A 218 10.40 2.61 -16.01
C ALA A 218 10.56 3.17 -14.58
N PHE A 219 10.15 2.42 -13.56
CA PHE A 219 10.40 2.77 -12.17
C PHE A 219 11.91 2.76 -11.85
N ASP A 220 12.62 1.67 -12.22
CA ASP A 220 14.04 1.52 -11.91
C ASP A 220 14.89 2.63 -12.57
N ASP A 221 14.62 2.93 -13.83
CA ASP A 221 15.30 4.03 -14.54
C ASP A 221 15.04 5.38 -13.87
N TYR A 222 13.81 5.63 -13.47
CA TYR A 222 13.41 6.91 -12.87
C TYR A 222 14.09 7.13 -11.51
N ILE A 223 14.06 6.13 -10.63
CA ILE A 223 14.64 6.25 -9.28
C ILE A 223 16.18 6.33 -9.34
N ARG A 224 16.83 5.57 -10.24
CA ARG A 224 18.28 5.62 -10.47
C ARG A 224 18.73 6.98 -10.95
N THR A 225 18.01 7.53 -11.92
CA THR A 225 18.38 8.79 -12.57
C THR A 225 18.16 9.98 -11.63
N ASN A 226 17.00 10.02 -10.96
CA ASN A 226 16.58 11.21 -10.22
C ASN A 226 16.96 11.18 -8.73
N PHE A 227 17.13 10.00 -8.15
CA PHE A 227 17.41 9.85 -6.73
C PHE A 227 18.75 9.16 -6.43
N GLY A 228 19.43 8.56 -7.42
CA GLY A 228 20.68 7.84 -7.20
C GLY A 228 20.49 6.61 -6.29
N TYR A 229 19.32 6.00 -6.32
CA TYR A 229 18.91 4.92 -5.43
C TYR A 229 18.38 3.72 -6.22
N SER A 230 18.43 2.55 -5.61
CA SER A 230 17.74 1.35 -6.09
C SER A 230 17.50 0.39 -4.93
N SER A 231 16.50 -0.45 -5.04
CA SER A 231 16.26 -1.54 -4.10
C SER A 231 15.81 -2.81 -4.83
N PRO A 232 16.06 -4.00 -4.26
CA PRO A 232 15.68 -5.26 -4.89
C PRO A 232 14.24 -5.68 -4.57
N TYR A 233 13.39 -4.79 -4.09
CA TYR A 233 12.05 -5.13 -3.64
C TYR A 233 11.00 -4.60 -4.61
N PHE A 234 10.02 -5.46 -4.88
CA PHE A 234 8.89 -5.19 -5.77
C PHE A 234 7.59 -5.58 -5.07
N ARG A 235 6.52 -4.84 -5.34
CA ARG A 235 5.17 -5.23 -4.93
C ARG A 235 4.24 -5.18 -6.13
N PHE A 236 3.50 -6.27 -6.32
CA PHE A 236 2.48 -6.35 -7.36
C PHE A 236 1.32 -5.38 -7.06
N PRO A 237 0.94 -4.52 -8.01
CA PRO A 237 -0.27 -3.72 -7.91
C PRO A 237 -1.49 -4.57 -7.55
N LYS A 238 -2.31 -4.08 -6.61
CA LYS A 238 -3.54 -4.76 -6.14
C LYS A 238 -3.30 -6.14 -5.51
N GLY A 239 -2.05 -6.60 -5.38
CA GLY A 239 -1.73 -7.97 -5.00
C GLY A 239 -2.11 -9.01 -6.06
N GLU A 240 -2.32 -8.59 -7.30
CA GLU A 240 -2.67 -9.47 -8.42
C GLU A 240 -1.41 -9.96 -9.14
N TYR A 241 -1.26 -11.28 -9.26
CA TYR A 241 -0.09 -11.89 -9.87
C TYR A 241 -0.44 -13.22 -10.55
N SER A 242 0.54 -13.81 -11.24
CA SER A 242 0.54 -15.17 -11.75
C SER A 242 1.92 -15.79 -11.56
N ASP A 243 2.06 -17.11 -11.72
CA ASP A 243 3.38 -17.75 -11.65
C ASP A 243 4.33 -17.20 -12.72
N CYS A 244 3.78 -16.92 -13.92
CA CYS A 244 4.53 -16.29 -15.01
C CYS A 244 5.06 -14.90 -14.62
N ALA A 245 4.28 -14.11 -13.90
CA ALA A 245 4.68 -12.80 -13.43
C ALA A 245 5.69 -12.88 -12.27
N LEU A 246 5.52 -13.79 -11.32
CA LEU A 246 6.48 -14.04 -10.24
C LEU A 246 7.86 -14.45 -10.77
N ASP A 247 7.89 -15.37 -11.73
CA ASP A 247 9.13 -15.81 -12.39
C ASP A 247 9.84 -14.65 -13.10
N LEU A 248 9.07 -13.83 -13.85
CA LEU A 248 9.65 -12.67 -14.50
C LEU A 248 10.29 -11.72 -13.48
N VAL A 249 9.53 -11.28 -12.48
CA VAL A 249 9.99 -10.34 -11.44
C VAL A 249 11.26 -10.88 -10.76
N GLY A 250 11.26 -12.16 -10.39
CA GLY A 250 12.43 -12.83 -9.82
C GLY A 250 13.63 -12.88 -10.77
N SER A 251 13.40 -13.14 -12.06
CA SER A 251 14.46 -13.18 -13.08
C SER A 251 15.10 -11.81 -13.35
N LEU A 252 14.39 -10.72 -13.09
CA LEU A 252 14.91 -9.35 -13.16
C LEU A 252 15.70 -8.95 -11.91
N GLY A 253 15.81 -9.82 -10.90
CA GLY A 253 16.57 -9.59 -9.68
C GLY A 253 15.74 -9.08 -8.51
N TYR A 254 14.44 -8.91 -8.65
CA TYR A 254 13.56 -8.44 -7.59
C TYR A 254 13.04 -9.56 -6.69
N THR A 255 12.74 -9.21 -5.45
CA THR A 255 11.96 -10.02 -4.52
C THR A 255 10.56 -9.43 -4.40
N SER A 256 9.54 -10.22 -4.72
CA SER A 256 8.14 -9.81 -4.59
C SER A 256 7.71 -9.83 -3.14
N VAL A 257 7.24 -8.69 -2.62
CA VAL A 257 6.81 -8.56 -1.22
C VAL A 257 5.30 -8.38 -1.16
N PHE A 258 4.63 -9.39 -0.62
CA PHE A 258 3.21 -9.35 -0.30
C PHE A 258 3.02 -9.00 1.19
N TRP A 259 1.95 -9.47 1.81
CA TRP A 259 1.63 -9.17 3.20
C TRP A 259 0.93 -10.34 3.87
N SER A 260 1.02 -10.42 5.17
CA SER A 260 0.24 -11.34 6.00
C SER A 260 -0.75 -10.62 6.91
N LEU A 261 -0.61 -9.29 7.04
CA LEU A 261 -1.53 -8.44 7.77
C LEU A 261 -1.85 -7.21 6.92
N ALA A 262 -3.13 -7.05 6.60
CA ALA A 262 -3.67 -5.85 5.95
C ALA A 262 -5.14 -5.68 6.31
N TYR A 263 -5.72 -4.54 5.95
CA TYR A 263 -7.16 -4.28 6.01
C TYR A 263 -7.52 -3.19 4.99
N ALA A 264 -8.82 -2.98 4.77
CA ALA A 264 -9.29 -1.96 3.82
C ALA A 264 -9.11 -0.56 4.43
N ASP A 265 -7.97 0.07 4.18
CA ASP A 265 -7.56 1.38 4.66
C ASP A 265 -7.35 2.41 3.54
N TRP A 266 -7.36 1.96 2.28
CA TRP A 266 -7.12 2.80 1.10
C TRP A 266 -8.31 3.68 0.69
N ASP A 267 -9.53 3.38 1.16
CA ASP A 267 -10.72 4.19 0.85
C ASP A 267 -10.74 5.45 1.73
N ILE A 268 -10.27 6.55 1.17
CA ILE A 268 -10.20 7.86 1.86
C ILE A 268 -11.57 8.40 2.28
N ASN A 269 -12.67 7.90 1.67
CA ASN A 269 -14.03 8.29 2.00
C ASN A 269 -14.67 7.40 3.09
N ASN A 270 -13.98 6.34 3.53
CA ASN A 270 -14.49 5.37 4.49
C ASN A 270 -13.51 5.12 5.64
N GLN A 271 -12.89 6.18 6.13
CA GLN A 271 -12.00 6.12 7.28
C GLN A 271 -12.83 5.95 8.58
N LYS A 272 -12.38 5.06 9.46
CA LYS A 272 -13.13 4.63 10.67
C LYS A 272 -12.52 5.16 11.97
N GLY A 273 -11.47 5.94 11.86
CA GLY A 273 -10.74 6.58 12.96
C GLY A 273 -9.51 5.78 13.41
N ALA A 274 -8.53 6.51 13.96
CA ALA A 274 -7.25 5.98 14.41
C ALA A 274 -7.37 4.78 15.37
N GLN A 275 -8.36 4.80 16.27
CA GLN A 275 -8.59 3.68 17.20
C GLN A 275 -8.99 2.39 16.47
N TYR A 276 -9.73 2.50 15.36
CA TYR A 276 -10.07 1.34 14.54
C TYR A 276 -8.82 0.77 13.85
N ALA A 277 -7.98 1.64 13.29
CA ALA A 277 -6.71 1.25 12.67
C ALA A 277 -5.82 0.54 13.69
N HIS A 278 -5.58 1.16 14.84
CA HIS A 278 -4.81 0.58 15.95
C HIS A 278 -5.33 -0.81 16.34
N ASN A 279 -6.62 -0.90 16.70
CA ASN A 279 -7.20 -2.16 17.15
C ASN A 279 -7.12 -3.24 16.06
N THR A 280 -7.30 -2.86 14.80
CA THR A 280 -7.24 -3.80 13.68
C THR A 280 -5.84 -4.38 13.50
N VAL A 281 -4.82 -3.54 13.51
CA VAL A 281 -3.43 -4.00 13.39
C VAL A 281 -3.02 -4.85 14.60
N ILE A 282 -3.24 -4.34 15.80
CA ILE A 282 -2.81 -5.02 17.04
C ILE A 282 -3.52 -6.37 17.23
N SER A 283 -4.82 -6.46 16.89
CA SER A 283 -5.54 -7.75 17.01
C SER A 283 -5.12 -8.80 15.98
N ARG A 284 -4.37 -8.41 14.95
CA ARG A 284 -3.94 -9.29 13.85
C ARG A 284 -2.43 -9.46 13.79
N ILE A 285 -1.67 -8.76 14.64
CA ILE A 285 -0.22 -8.86 14.65
C ILE A 285 0.21 -10.29 15.02
N HIS A 286 1.26 -10.78 14.39
CA HIS A 286 1.83 -12.09 14.67
C HIS A 286 3.35 -12.08 14.36
N PRO A 287 4.14 -12.98 14.93
CA PRO A 287 5.56 -13.10 14.60
C PRO A 287 5.79 -13.27 13.10
N GLY A 288 6.75 -12.55 12.56
CA GLY A 288 7.07 -12.57 11.13
C GLY A 288 6.09 -11.83 10.23
N ALA A 289 5.16 -11.04 10.77
CA ALA A 289 4.18 -10.34 9.95
C ALA A 289 4.83 -9.31 9.02
N VAL A 290 4.51 -9.40 7.74
CA VAL A 290 4.64 -8.28 6.79
C VAL A 290 3.33 -7.51 6.82
N ILE A 291 3.39 -6.28 7.34
CA ILE A 291 2.23 -5.42 7.55
C ILE A 291 2.10 -4.48 6.36
N LEU A 292 0.98 -4.55 5.64
CA LEU A 292 0.63 -3.58 4.61
C LEU A 292 -0.31 -2.53 5.17
N LEU A 293 0.10 -1.27 5.04
CA LEU A 293 -0.72 -0.07 5.25
C LEU A 293 -0.66 0.81 4.00
N HIS A 294 -1.62 1.71 3.84
CA HIS A 294 -1.58 2.70 2.75
C HIS A 294 -1.33 4.11 3.33
N ALA A 295 -0.40 4.83 2.72
CA ALA A 295 0.00 6.17 3.18
C ALA A 295 -1.10 7.22 3.01
N VAL A 296 -2.09 6.97 2.16
CA VAL A 296 -3.26 7.84 1.96
C VAL A 296 -4.24 7.84 3.14
N SER A 297 -4.11 6.90 4.08
CA SER A 297 -5.03 6.72 5.20
C SER A 297 -4.73 7.69 6.35
N SER A 298 -5.68 8.57 6.63
CA SER A 298 -5.64 9.42 7.83
C SER A 298 -5.63 8.59 9.12
N ASP A 299 -6.33 7.46 9.11
CA ASP A 299 -6.45 6.57 10.26
C ASP A 299 -5.10 5.93 10.60
N ASN A 300 -4.37 5.46 9.58
CA ASN A 300 -3.02 4.91 9.74
C ASN A 300 -2.05 5.97 10.25
N ALA A 301 -2.03 7.15 9.62
CA ALA A 301 -1.12 8.22 10.01
C ALA A 301 -1.30 8.63 11.48
N ASN A 302 -2.55 8.73 11.93
CA ASN A 302 -2.86 9.11 13.31
C ASN A 302 -2.68 7.96 14.32
N ALA A 303 -2.73 6.69 13.89
CA ALA A 303 -2.61 5.54 14.77
C ALA A 303 -1.19 4.99 14.86
N LEU A 304 -0.30 5.31 13.92
CA LEU A 304 0.98 4.65 13.74
C LEU A 304 1.86 4.66 14.99
N GLY A 305 1.93 5.79 15.68
CA GLY A 305 2.70 5.91 16.92
C GLY A 305 2.22 4.93 18.00
N ASP A 306 0.91 4.88 18.23
CA ASP A 306 0.30 3.99 19.23
C ASP A 306 0.42 2.50 18.80
N ILE A 307 0.33 2.21 17.49
CA ILE A 307 0.55 0.86 16.95
C ILE A 307 1.97 0.40 17.27
N ILE A 308 2.98 1.24 17.01
CA ILE A 308 4.38 0.91 17.27
C ILE A 308 4.63 0.68 18.75
N ASP A 309 4.14 1.57 19.60
CA ASP A 309 4.34 1.47 21.05
C ASP A 309 3.66 0.21 21.62
N THR A 310 2.40 -0.04 21.23
CA THR A 310 1.65 -1.23 21.68
C THR A 310 2.32 -2.52 21.19
N ALA A 311 2.76 -2.58 19.93
CA ALA A 311 3.46 -3.75 19.41
C ALA A 311 4.77 -4.01 20.19
N ARG A 312 5.52 -2.97 20.52
CA ARG A 312 6.74 -3.09 21.36
C ARG A 312 6.43 -3.56 22.77
N ASP A 313 5.36 -3.08 23.38
CA ASP A 313 4.91 -3.55 24.70
C ASP A 313 4.49 -5.02 24.68
N MET A 314 4.03 -5.54 23.54
CA MET A 314 3.77 -6.96 23.29
C MET A 314 5.05 -7.76 22.98
N GLY A 315 6.20 -7.11 22.91
CA GLY A 315 7.52 -7.70 22.66
C GLY A 315 7.90 -7.83 21.19
N TYR A 316 7.21 -7.13 20.28
CA TYR A 316 7.57 -7.11 18.85
C TYR A 316 8.71 -6.13 18.56
N GLU A 317 9.58 -6.54 17.66
CA GLU A 317 10.65 -5.71 17.08
C GLU A 317 10.32 -5.39 15.61
N PHE A 318 10.40 -4.12 15.24
CA PHE A 318 10.27 -3.69 13.85
C PHE A 318 11.62 -3.78 13.16
N ARG A 319 11.71 -4.56 12.08
CA ARG A 319 12.94 -4.76 11.29
C ARG A 319 12.78 -4.29 9.85
N SER A 320 13.89 -3.98 9.22
CA SER A 320 13.95 -3.74 7.78
C SER A 320 13.76 -5.04 7.00
N LEU A 321 13.17 -4.96 5.79
CA LEU A 321 13.15 -6.11 4.88
C LEU A 321 14.56 -6.60 4.51
N GLU A 322 15.60 -5.78 4.67
CA GLU A 322 16.99 -6.19 4.49
C GLU A 322 17.47 -7.20 5.54
N ASP A 323 16.81 -7.23 6.70
CA ASP A 323 17.10 -8.19 7.77
C ASP A 323 16.42 -9.55 7.54
N TYR A 324 15.50 -9.64 6.58
CA TYR A 324 14.84 -10.89 6.21
C TYR A 324 15.85 -11.85 5.57
N LYS A 325 15.94 -13.05 6.13
CA LYS A 325 16.82 -14.11 5.63
C LYS A 325 16.01 -15.08 4.78
N ALA A 326 16.12 -14.95 3.45
CA ALA A 326 15.45 -15.78 2.47
C ALA A 326 15.83 -17.29 2.58
#